data_a9d684f6b319187a5c16862fe6749329
#
_entry.id   a9d684f6b319187a5c16862fe6749329
#
_cell.length_a   1.000
_cell.length_b   1.000
_cell.length_c   1.000
_cell.angle_alpha   90.00
_cell.angle_beta   90.00
_cell.angle_gamma   90.00
#
_symmetry.space_group_name_H-M   'P 1'
#
loop_
_entity.id
_entity.type
_entity.pdbx_description
1 polymer ?
#
loop_
_entity_poly.entity_id
_entity_poly.type
_entity_poly.pdbx_seq_one_letter_code
_entity_poly.pdbx_strand_id
1 'polypeptide(L)'
;LCVSDYGGINNAHEVQRIGETIGETGLLAMEAGMDIEMPKATGYGEELKEMFRSGQADTELLDRTVLRVLEAKFRMGLFEHPFAMDGESCQKIFEEKEGAELSFRSARESMVLLKNNGILPLSGKIKKLALIGPHADCARKFFGGYTHLCMMESVYAAASSIAGVEGSPESGQISGAMLPNGEPVNYVPGTKIQSDEAELFDDILRLQKPDCRSLLE
;
A
#
# COMPACT_ATOMS: atom_id res chain seq x y z
N LEU A 1 14.46 -12.88 4.92
CA LEU A 1 14.26 -12.12 3.70
C LEU A 1 13.86 -10.70 4.05
N CYS A 2 14.61 -9.72 3.54
CA CYS A 2 14.36 -8.30 3.72
C CYS A 2 14.11 -7.65 2.35
N VAL A 3 13.02 -6.87 2.25
CA VAL A 3 12.63 -6.18 1.01
C VAL A 3 12.60 -4.68 1.29
N SER A 4 13.15 -3.88 0.39
CA SER A 4 13.12 -2.43 0.56
C SER A 4 11.70 -1.87 0.47
N ASP A 5 11.48 -0.71 1.03
CA ASP A 5 10.38 0.16 0.61
C ASP A 5 10.59 0.64 -0.84
N TYR A 6 9.56 1.18 -1.47
CA TYR A 6 9.62 1.71 -2.83
C TYR A 6 10.60 2.86 -2.92
N GLY A 7 11.69 2.63 -3.68
CA GLY A 7 12.76 3.60 -3.83
C GLY A 7 13.61 3.79 -2.57
N GLY A 8 13.59 2.84 -1.63
CA GLY A 8 14.31 2.95 -0.36
C GLY A 8 15.82 3.16 -0.52
N ILE A 9 16.46 2.41 -1.41
CA ILE A 9 17.92 2.59 -1.69
C ILE A 9 18.17 3.93 -2.39
N ASN A 10 17.30 4.30 -3.35
CA ASN A 10 17.42 5.60 -4.00
C ASN A 10 17.27 6.77 -3.00
N ASN A 11 16.33 6.67 -2.07
CA ASN A 11 16.17 7.66 -0.99
C ASN A 11 17.40 7.71 -0.08
N ALA A 12 17.98 6.54 0.26
CA ALA A 12 19.21 6.46 1.04
C ALA A 12 20.39 7.16 0.33
N HIS A 13 20.47 7.05 -1.01
CA HIS A 13 21.47 7.74 -1.81
C HIS A 13 21.18 9.23 -1.97
N GLU A 14 20.03 9.58 -2.56
CA GLU A 14 19.72 10.96 -2.99
C GLU A 14 19.47 11.92 -1.82
N VAL A 15 18.78 11.45 -0.78
CA VAL A 15 18.35 12.27 0.36
C VAL A 15 19.28 12.11 1.56
N GLN A 16 19.58 10.88 1.95
CA GLN A 16 20.35 10.59 3.14
C GLN A 16 21.87 10.59 2.90
N ARG A 17 22.31 10.55 1.65
CA ARG A 17 23.71 10.62 1.24
C ARG A 17 24.60 9.55 1.89
N ILE A 18 24.10 8.31 1.97
CA ILE A 18 24.80 7.20 2.65
C ILE A 18 26.01 6.71 1.85
N GLY A 19 25.93 6.65 0.52
CA GLY A 19 27.04 6.26 -0.37
C GLY A 19 27.40 7.37 -1.33
N GLU A 20 28.61 7.31 -1.90
CA GLU A 20 29.08 8.27 -2.90
C GLU A 20 28.38 8.02 -4.26
N THR A 21 28.14 6.74 -4.60
CA THR A 21 27.38 6.33 -5.79
C THR A 21 26.15 5.51 -5.40
N ILE A 22 25.25 5.37 -6.36
CA ILE A 22 24.05 4.54 -6.15
C ILE A 22 24.42 3.05 -6.02
N GLY A 23 25.44 2.59 -6.71
CA GLY A 23 25.97 1.22 -6.59
C GLY A 23 26.59 0.95 -5.23
N GLU A 24 27.37 1.91 -4.70
CA GLU A 24 27.91 1.83 -3.34
C GLU A 24 26.80 1.80 -2.30
N THR A 25 25.78 2.65 -2.44
CA THR A 25 24.61 2.62 -1.55
C THR A 25 23.88 1.27 -1.63
N GLY A 26 23.79 0.69 -2.81
CA GLY A 26 23.26 -0.67 -3.02
C GLY A 26 24.09 -1.73 -2.32
N LEU A 27 25.40 -1.64 -2.40
CA LEU A 27 26.32 -2.57 -1.70
C LEU A 27 26.13 -2.49 -0.19
N LEU A 28 26.12 -1.29 0.37
CA LEU A 28 25.90 -1.06 1.81
C LEU A 28 24.52 -1.60 2.26
N ALA A 29 23.49 -1.42 1.45
CA ALA A 29 22.17 -1.99 1.73
C ALA A 29 22.19 -3.53 1.74
N MET A 30 22.90 -4.15 0.81
CA MET A 30 23.06 -5.61 0.72
C MET A 30 23.88 -6.15 1.91
N GLU A 31 24.92 -5.46 2.30
CA GLU A 31 25.74 -5.78 3.50
C GLU A 31 24.89 -5.70 4.77
N ALA A 32 24.00 -4.70 4.86
CA ALA A 32 23.05 -4.56 5.97
C ALA A 32 21.95 -5.63 5.99
N GLY A 33 21.86 -6.47 4.94
CA GLY A 33 20.93 -7.60 4.87
C GLY A 33 19.67 -7.37 4.05
N MET A 34 19.64 -6.33 3.22
CA MET A 34 18.56 -6.13 2.25
C MET A 34 18.72 -7.09 1.09
N ASP A 35 17.68 -7.88 0.81
CA ASP A 35 17.72 -8.93 -0.22
C ASP A 35 17.09 -8.52 -1.54
N ILE A 36 16.06 -7.69 -1.49
CA ILE A 36 15.30 -7.26 -2.68
C ILE A 36 15.09 -5.75 -2.65
N GLU A 37 15.41 -5.10 -3.76
CA GLU A 37 15.10 -3.69 -3.99
C GLU A 37 13.77 -3.54 -4.76
N MET A 38 12.94 -2.61 -4.32
CA MET A 38 11.63 -2.31 -4.91
C MET A 38 11.53 -0.83 -5.33
N PRO A 39 10.75 -0.48 -6.36
CA PRO A 39 10.11 -1.33 -7.37
C PRO A 39 11.03 -1.62 -8.57
N LYS A 40 12.15 -0.92 -8.66
CA LYS A 40 13.15 -1.04 -9.72
C LYS A 40 14.52 -1.24 -9.11
N ALA A 41 15.37 -2.00 -9.78
CA ALA A 41 16.78 -2.16 -9.43
C ALA A 41 17.56 -0.88 -9.80
N THR A 42 17.72 0.04 -8.85
CA THR A 42 18.56 1.24 -8.96
C THR A 42 19.89 1.03 -8.26
N GLY A 43 19.88 0.80 -6.96
CA GLY A 43 21.07 0.44 -6.20
C GLY A 43 21.59 -0.94 -6.54
N TYR A 44 20.70 -1.89 -6.85
CA TYR A 44 21.03 -3.22 -7.38
C TYR A 44 21.13 -3.22 -8.92
N GLY A 45 21.46 -2.07 -9.50
CA GLY A 45 21.61 -1.83 -10.92
C GLY A 45 22.99 -2.21 -11.49
N GLU A 46 23.34 -1.59 -12.62
CA GLU A 46 24.57 -1.92 -13.35
C GLU A 46 25.86 -1.56 -12.60
N GLU A 47 25.86 -0.47 -11.81
CA GLU A 47 27.05 -0.10 -11.02
C GLU A 47 27.40 -1.19 -10.01
N LEU A 48 26.45 -1.69 -9.24
CA LEU A 48 26.68 -2.78 -8.29
C LEU A 48 27.07 -4.07 -8.99
N LYS A 49 26.48 -4.38 -10.15
CA LYS A 49 26.88 -5.55 -10.93
C LYS A 49 28.34 -5.45 -11.38
N GLU A 50 28.80 -4.26 -11.76
CA GLU A 50 30.18 -4.05 -12.16
C GLU A 50 31.14 -4.17 -10.95
N MET A 51 30.73 -3.74 -9.76
CA MET A 51 31.51 -3.93 -8.55
C MET A 51 31.74 -5.42 -8.24
N PHE A 52 30.74 -6.28 -8.48
CA PHE A 52 30.90 -7.74 -8.37
C PHE A 52 31.80 -8.31 -9.49
N ARG A 53 31.62 -7.87 -10.74
CA ARG A 53 32.42 -8.34 -11.88
C ARG A 53 33.91 -7.96 -11.77
N SER A 54 34.18 -6.77 -11.26
CA SER A 54 35.54 -6.27 -11.06
C SER A 54 36.23 -6.79 -9.80
N GLY A 55 35.49 -7.48 -8.92
CA GLY A 55 36.00 -7.96 -7.63
C GLY A 55 36.10 -6.87 -6.54
N GLN A 56 35.46 -5.73 -6.76
CA GLN A 56 35.33 -4.68 -5.74
C GLN A 56 34.36 -5.08 -4.63
N ALA A 57 33.36 -5.90 -4.96
CA ALA A 57 32.41 -6.46 -4.00
C ALA A 57 32.57 -7.97 -3.90
N ASP A 58 32.41 -8.50 -2.68
CA ASP A 58 32.55 -9.92 -2.41
C ASP A 58 31.32 -10.70 -2.92
N THR A 59 31.56 -11.66 -3.81
CA THR A 59 30.49 -12.51 -4.38
C THR A 59 29.80 -13.39 -3.34
N GLU A 60 30.43 -13.70 -2.20
CA GLU A 60 29.76 -14.43 -1.11
C GLU A 60 28.57 -13.65 -0.56
N LEU A 61 28.63 -12.32 -0.58
CA LEU A 61 27.51 -11.46 -0.20
C LEU A 61 26.31 -11.63 -1.15
N LEU A 62 26.57 -11.66 -2.46
CA LEU A 62 25.56 -11.88 -3.48
C LEU A 62 24.94 -13.27 -3.32
N ASP A 63 25.77 -14.31 -3.19
CA ASP A 63 25.30 -15.69 -3.03
C ASP A 63 24.41 -15.85 -1.81
N ARG A 64 24.81 -15.26 -0.67
CA ARG A 64 24.00 -15.27 0.56
C ARG A 64 22.64 -14.59 0.36
N THR A 65 22.62 -13.47 -0.35
CA THR A 65 21.39 -12.72 -0.64
C THR A 65 20.46 -13.50 -1.55
N VAL A 66 20.98 -14.05 -2.64
CA VAL A 66 20.23 -14.90 -3.59
C VAL A 66 19.71 -16.15 -2.88
N LEU A 67 20.51 -16.79 -2.03
CA LEU A 67 20.12 -17.99 -1.30
C LEU A 67 18.90 -17.71 -0.40
N ARG A 68 18.86 -16.58 0.31
CA ARG A 68 17.70 -16.21 1.14
C ARG A 68 16.42 -16.04 0.31
N VAL A 69 16.53 -15.45 -0.89
CA VAL A 69 15.40 -15.29 -1.79
C VAL A 69 14.91 -16.65 -2.30
N LEU A 70 15.84 -17.51 -2.74
CA LEU A 70 15.52 -18.85 -3.23
C LEU A 70 14.90 -19.71 -2.12
N GLU A 71 15.46 -19.67 -0.91
CA GLU A 71 14.94 -20.39 0.23
C GLU A 71 13.49 -19.98 0.57
N ALA A 72 13.19 -18.67 0.53
CA ALA A 72 11.83 -18.20 0.71
C ALA A 72 10.88 -18.73 -0.37
N LYS A 73 11.29 -18.72 -1.63
CA LYS A 73 10.50 -19.26 -2.75
C LYS A 73 10.25 -20.78 -2.59
N PHE A 74 11.27 -21.55 -2.20
CA PHE A 74 11.11 -22.97 -1.92
C PHE A 74 10.14 -23.24 -0.75
N ARG A 75 10.30 -22.51 0.35
CA ARG A 75 9.41 -22.64 1.52
C ARG A 75 7.96 -22.30 1.20
N MET A 76 7.74 -21.37 0.27
CA MET A 76 6.40 -21.00 -0.20
C MET A 76 5.83 -21.94 -1.26
N GLY A 77 6.60 -22.92 -1.73
CA GLY A 77 6.19 -23.86 -2.77
C GLY A 77 6.00 -23.23 -4.14
N LEU A 78 6.66 -22.08 -4.42
CA LEU A 78 6.46 -21.34 -5.67
C LEU A 78 7.01 -22.03 -6.91
N PHE A 79 7.84 -23.05 -6.75
CA PHE A 79 8.35 -23.83 -7.88
C PHE A 79 7.34 -24.93 -8.31
N GLU A 80 6.56 -25.44 -7.36
CA GLU A 80 5.51 -26.41 -7.59
C GLU A 80 4.17 -25.73 -7.93
N HIS A 81 3.90 -24.60 -7.27
CA HIS A 81 2.65 -23.86 -7.36
C HIS A 81 2.91 -22.37 -7.60
N PRO A 82 3.35 -21.96 -8.82
CA PRO A 82 3.78 -20.59 -9.11
C PRO A 82 2.62 -19.59 -9.26
N PHE A 83 1.39 -20.09 -9.34
CA PHE A 83 0.21 -19.25 -9.57
C PHE A 83 -0.47 -18.84 -8.27
N ALA A 84 -1.00 -17.63 -8.29
CA ALA A 84 -1.84 -17.16 -7.21
C ALA A 84 -3.12 -18.01 -7.11
N MET A 85 -3.72 -17.98 -5.94
CA MET A 85 -5.02 -18.57 -5.65
C MET A 85 -6.09 -17.95 -6.58
N ASP A 86 -7.08 -18.74 -6.98
CA ASP A 86 -8.24 -18.23 -7.73
C ASP A 86 -9.07 -17.25 -6.90
N GLY A 87 -9.83 -16.37 -7.59
CA GLY A 87 -10.59 -15.31 -6.93
C GLY A 87 -11.66 -15.82 -5.96
N GLU A 88 -12.29 -16.95 -6.23
CA GLU A 88 -13.31 -17.54 -5.34
C GLU A 88 -12.67 -18.05 -4.03
N SER A 89 -11.54 -18.71 -4.12
CA SER A 89 -10.78 -19.17 -2.95
C SER A 89 -10.24 -17.98 -2.14
N CYS A 90 -9.79 -16.93 -2.81
CA CYS A 90 -9.35 -15.69 -2.18
C CYS A 90 -10.51 -15.02 -1.41
N GLN A 91 -11.70 -14.93 -2.03
CA GLN A 91 -12.88 -14.34 -1.40
C GLN A 91 -13.28 -15.09 -0.11
N LYS A 92 -13.23 -16.42 -0.11
CA LYS A 92 -13.53 -17.23 1.08
C LYS A 92 -12.64 -16.89 2.27
N ILE A 93 -11.36 -16.61 2.04
CA ILE A 93 -10.42 -16.21 3.11
C ILE A 93 -10.84 -14.88 3.74
N PHE A 94 -11.27 -13.90 2.93
CA PHE A 94 -11.74 -12.61 3.46
C PHE A 94 -13.07 -12.72 4.22
N GLU A 95 -13.88 -13.74 3.94
CA GLU A 95 -15.16 -13.99 4.62
C GLU A 95 -15.01 -14.80 5.93
N GLU A 96 -13.80 -15.26 6.27
CA GLU A 96 -13.56 -16.01 7.49
C GLU A 96 -13.77 -15.16 8.75
N LYS A 97 -14.58 -15.68 9.67
CA LYS A 97 -14.90 -15.01 10.93
C LYS A 97 -13.66 -14.74 11.78
N GLU A 98 -12.69 -15.64 11.75
CA GLU A 98 -11.46 -15.53 12.52
C GLU A 98 -10.66 -14.26 12.12
N GLY A 99 -10.59 -13.95 10.83
CA GLY A 99 -9.97 -12.70 10.33
C GLY A 99 -10.67 -11.46 10.86
N ALA A 100 -12.01 -11.44 10.84
CA ALA A 100 -12.81 -10.34 11.35
C ALA A 100 -12.65 -10.17 12.86
N GLU A 101 -12.66 -11.27 13.63
CA GLU A 101 -12.45 -11.25 15.08
C GLU A 101 -11.05 -10.76 15.45
N LEU A 102 -10.02 -11.21 14.71
CA LEU A 102 -8.65 -10.75 14.91
C LEU A 102 -8.49 -9.26 14.63
N SER A 103 -9.06 -8.78 13.52
CA SER A 103 -9.09 -7.36 13.15
C SER A 103 -9.77 -6.51 14.24
N PHE A 104 -10.94 -6.93 14.69
CA PHE A 104 -11.66 -6.24 15.77
C PHE A 104 -10.86 -6.20 17.09
N ARG A 105 -10.26 -7.34 17.47
CA ARG A 105 -9.42 -7.42 18.66
C ARG A 105 -8.19 -6.52 18.55
N SER A 106 -7.50 -6.56 17.42
CA SER A 106 -6.35 -5.71 17.16
C SER A 106 -6.69 -4.21 17.24
N ALA A 107 -7.78 -3.79 16.62
CA ALA A 107 -8.27 -2.42 16.69
C ALA A 107 -8.60 -1.99 18.14
N ARG A 108 -9.24 -2.87 18.91
CA ARG A 108 -9.57 -2.59 20.31
C ARG A 108 -8.32 -2.49 21.18
N GLU A 109 -7.34 -3.38 21.00
CA GLU A 109 -6.12 -3.41 21.78
C GLU A 109 -5.13 -2.30 21.41
N SER A 110 -5.26 -1.71 20.20
CA SER A 110 -4.45 -0.57 19.76
C SER A 110 -4.83 0.77 20.41
N MET A 111 -6.01 0.85 21.04
CA MET A 111 -6.47 2.08 21.68
C MET A 111 -5.72 2.33 23.00
N VAL A 112 -5.10 3.51 23.12
CA VAL A 112 -4.33 3.91 24.30
C VAL A 112 -5.06 5.00 25.07
N LEU A 113 -5.45 4.70 26.30
CA LEU A 113 -6.09 5.66 27.20
C LEU A 113 -5.02 6.44 27.97
N LEU A 114 -4.67 7.64 27.49
CA LEU A 114 -3.61 8.47 28.08
C LEU A 114 -4.00 9.07 29.43
N LYS A 115 -5.28 9.40 29.62
CA LYS A 115 -5.81 10.00 30.86
C LYS A 115 -7.29 9.69 30.98
N ASN A 116 -7.73 9.35 32.20
CA ASN A 116 -9.12 9.16 32.52
C ASN A 116 -9.40 9.74 33.92
N ASN A 117 -10.39 10.60 34.04
CA ASN A 117 -10.85 11.16 35.32
C ASN A 117 -12.01 10.36 35.92
N GLY A 118 -12.21 9.13 35.52
CA GLY A 118 -13.25 8.23 35.99
C GLY A 118 -14.54 8.25 35.16
N ILE A 119 -14.58 8.99 34.05
CA ILE A 119 -15.75 8.98 33.15
C ILE A 119 -15.86 7.69 32.31
N LEU A 120 -14.74 7.07 32.00
CA LEU A 120 -14.71 5.79 31.30
C LEU A 120 -14.49 4.63 32.29
N PRO A 121 -15.15 3.49 32.07
CA PRO A 121 -16.18 3.20 31.05
C PRO A 121 -17.46 3.99 31.27
N LEU A 122 -18.15 4.34 30.19
CA LEU A 122 -19.42 5.07 30.28
C LEU A 122 -20.45 4.27 31.06
N SER A 123 -21.19 4.95 31.93
CA SER A 123 -22.26 4.32 32.69
C SER A 123 -23.42 3.93 31.76
N GLY A 124 -23.95 2.72 31.92
CA GLY A 124 -25.19 2.29 31.23
C GLY A 124 -26.44 3.11 31.53
N LYS A 125 -26.34 4.09 32.47
CA LYS A 125 -27.44 5.03 32.81
C LYS A 125 -27.49 6.26 31.88
N ILE A 126 -26.48 6.45 31.01
CA ILE A 126 -26.45 7.55 30.03
C ILE A 126 -27.54 7.31 28.99
N LYS A 127 -28.48 8.26 28.88
CA LYS A 127 -29.61 8.19 27.96
C LYS A 127 -29.41 9.05 26.69
N LYS A 128 -28.49 10.01 26.73
CA LYS A 128 -28.20 10.91 25.61
C LYS A 128 -26.70 11.08 25.50
N LEU A 129 -26.21 10.92 24.31
CA LEU A 129 -24.81 11.12 23.92
C LEU A 129 -24.78 12.13 22.78
N ALA A 130 -23.95 13.16 22.89
CA ALA A 130 -23.66 14.04 21.78
C ALA A 130 -22.39 13.51 21.06
N LEU A 131 -22.50 13.20 19.78
CA LEU A 131 -21.40 12.81 18.92
C LEU A 131 -20.97 14.03 18.10
N ILE A 132 -19.74 14.50 18.28
CA ILE A 132 -19.25 15.74 17.69
C ILE A 132 -17.88 15.49 17.05
N GLY A 133 -17.72 15.91 15.82
CA GLY A 133 -16.44 15.84 15.12
C GLY A 133 -16.54 15.27 13.69
N PRO A 134 -15.46 15.34 12.92
CA PRO A 134 -15.47 14.95 11.50
C PRO A 134 -15.71 13.46 11.25
N HIS A 135 -15.51 12.61 12.25
CA HIS A 135 -15.76 11.17 12.16
C HIS A 135 -17.17 10.75 12.59
N ALA A 136 -17.98 11.68 13.11
CA ALA A 136 -19.30 11.35 13.64
C ALA A 136 -20.25 10.82 12.57
N ASP A 137 -20.19 11.39 11.36
CA ASP A 137 -21.05 11.04 10.23
C ASP A 137 -20.24 11.02 8.92
N CYS A 138 -19.17 10.24 8.88
CA CYS A 138 -18.35 10.11 7.70
C CYS A 138 -17.62 8.76 7.70
N ALA A 139 -18.20 7.77 7.03
CA ALA A 139 -17.61 6.44 6.91
C ALA A 139 -16.21 6.47 6.26
N ARG A 140 -15.97 7.41 5.34
CA ARG A 140 -14.67 7.58 4.66
C ARG A 140 -13.51 7.71 5.66
N LYS A 141 -13.71 8.34 6.80
CA LYS A 141 -12.65 8.58 7.80
C LYS A 141 -12.17 7.31 8.51
N PHE A 142 -12.88 6.20 8.37
CA PHE A 142 -12.46 4.90 8.92
C PHE A 142 -11.50 4.14 8.01
N PHE A 143 -11.32 4.57 6.77
CA PHE A 143 -10.45 3.92 5.80
C PHE A 143 -9.07 4.55 5.76
N GLY A 144 -8.03 3.74 5.94
CA GLY A 144 -6.63 4.16 5.82
C GLY A 144 -6.17 4.31 4.36
N GLY A 145 -5.05 5.00 4.15
CA GLY A 145 -4.54 5.35 2.82
C GLY A 145 -4.22 4.17 1.89
N TYR A 146 -3.99 2.98 2.44
CA TYR A 146 -3.73 1.76 1.65
C TYR A 146 -4.96 0.86 1.47
N THR A 147 -6.12 1.27 1.94
CA THR A 147 -7.36 0.56 1.60
C THR A 147 -7.67 0.74 0.12
N HIS A 148 -8.35 -0.25 -0.47
CA HIS A 148 -8.70 -0.20 -1.89
C HIS A 148 -9.45 1.09 -2.27
N LEU A 149 -10.40 1.52 -1.44
CA LEU A 149 -11.17 2.75 -1.66
C LEU A 149 -10.27 3.99 -1.71
N CYS A 150 -9.35 4.14 -0.76
CA CYS A 150 -8.43 5.28 -0.72
C CYS A 150 -7.40 5.25 -1.85
N MET A 151 -6.95 4.06 -2.25
CA MET A 151 -6.07 3.90 -3.40
C MET A 151 -6.78 4.33 -4.69
N MET A 152 -8.05 3.96 -4.86
CA MET A 152 -8.85 4.38 -6.02
C MET A 152 -9.06 5.90 -6.05
N GLU A 153 -9.38 6.54 -4.92
CA GLU A 153 -9.43 8.01 -4.83
C GLU A 153 -8.14 8.67 -5.32
N SER A 154 -6.99 8.15 -4.89
CA SER A 154 -5.68 8.68 -5.30
C SER A 154 -5.44 8.53 -6.81
N VAL A 155 -5.86 7.41 -7.40
CA VAL A 155 -5.80 7.17 -8.85
C VAL A 155 -6.68 8.17 -9.61
N TYR A 156 -7.91 8.40 -9.14
CA TYR A 156 -8.82 9.38 -9.76
C TYR A 156 -8.31 10.81 -9.61
N ALA A 157 -7.78 11.18 -8.45
CA ALA A 157 -7.20 12.50 -8.23
C ALA A 157 -5.97 12.75 -9.13
N ALA A 158 -5.10 11.75 -9.29
CA ALA A 158 -3.97 11.83 -10.21
C ALA A 158 -4.43 11.96 -11.66
N ALA A 159 -5.44 11.19 -12.08
CA ALA A 159 -6.03 11.29 -13.41
C ALA A 159 -6.60 12.69 -13.69
N SER A 160 -7.30 13.27 -12.71
CA SER A 160 -7.90 14.61 -12.81
C SER A 160 -6.83 15.71 -12.92
N SER A 161 -5.71 15.58 -12.21
CA SER A 161 -4.61 16.55 -12.26
C SER A 161 -3.87 16.52 -13.60
N ILE A 162 -3.75 15.34 -14.22
CA ILE A 162 -3.14 15.18 -15.56
C ILE A 162 -4.07 15.75 -16.64
N ALA A 163 -5.38 15.66 -16.46
CA ALA A 163 -6.40 16.19 -17.37
C ALA A 163 -6.33 17.69 -17.60
N GLY A 164 -5.84 18.44 -16.63
CA GLY A 164 -5.70 19.89 -16.71
C GLY A 164 -4.43 20.39 -17.39
N VAL A 165 -3.53 19.51 -17.84
CA VAL A 165 -2.26 19.88 -18.49
C VAL A 165 -2.44 19.87 -20.00
N GLU A 166 -2.27 21.03 -20.65
CA GLU A 166 -2.18 21.14 -22.11
C GLU A 166 -1.04 20.24 -22.61
N GLY A 167 -1.37 19.27 -23.47
CA GLY A 167 -0.42 18.33 -24.02
C GLY A 167 -0.44 16.92 -23.39
N SER A 168 -1.44 16.60 -22.56
CA SER A 168 -1.66 15.24 -22.08
C SER A 168 -1.85 14.28 -23.25
N PRO A 169 -1.31 13.03 -23.20
CA PRO A 169 -1.44 12.07 -24.28
C PRO A 169 -2.92 11.80 -24.61
N GLU A 170 -3.24 11.73 -25.91
CA GLU A 170 -4.59 11.55 -26.43
C GLU A 170 -5.25 10.22 -26.04
N SER A 171 -4.52 9.29 -25.44
CA SER A 171 -5.03 8.02 -24.94
C SER A 171 -4.79 7.88 -23.45
N GLY A 172 -5.79 8.27 -22.67
CA GLY A 172 -5.72 8.30 -21.22
C GLY A 172 -5.95 6.95 -20.56
N GLN A 173 -5.15 5.93 -20.86
CA GLN A 173 -5.08 4.77 -19.99
C GLN A 173 -4.06 5.05 -18.88
N ILE A 174 -4.53 5.12 -17.64
CA ILE A 174 -3.63 5.02 -16.50
C ILE A 174 -3.21 3.56 -16.45
N SER A 175 -1.98 3.29 -16.88
CA SER A 175 -1.44 1.93 -16.99
C SER A 175 -1.57 1.20 -15.65
N GLY A 176 -2.37 0.13 -15.65
CA GLY A 176 -2.55 -0.76 -14.49
C GLY A 176 -3.63 -0.35 -13.50
N ALA A 177 -4.30 0.78 -13.67
CA ALA A 177 -5.44 1.13 -12.83
C ALA A 177 -6.72 0.46 -13.35
N MET A 178 -7.43 -0.22 -12.46
CA MET A 178 -8.67 -0.92 -12.76
C MET A 178 -9.80 -0.36 -11.90
N LEU A 179 -10.97 -0.20 -12.48
CA LEU A 179 -12.19 0.09 -11.74
C LEU A 179 -12.58 -1.12 -10.85
N PRO A 180 -13.37 -0.91 -9.80
CA PRO A 180 -13.85 -2.01 -8.94
C PRO A 180 -14.63 -3.11 -9.69
N ASN A 181 -15.19 -2.79 -10.84
CA ASN A 181 -15.89 -3.75 -11.71
C ASN A 181 -14.96 -4.54 -12.64
N GLY A 182 -13.63 -4.36 -12.53
CA GLY A 182 -12.62 -5.03 -13.35
C GLY A 182 -12.36 -4.39 -14.72
N GLU A 183 -12.99 -3.25 -15.01
CA GLU A 183 -12.69 -2.49 -16.22
C GLU A 183 -11.46 -1.61 -16.02
N PRO A 184 -10.64 -1.41 -17.07
CA PRO A 184 -9.53 -0.46 -16.98
C PRO A 184 -10.06 0.97 -16.77
N VAL A 185 -9.36 1.75 -15.96
CA VAL A 185 -9.66 3.17 -15.81
C VAL A 185 -9.35 3.86 -17.13
N ASN A 186 -10.41 4.17 -17.89
CA ASN A 186 -10.33 4.94 -19.12
C ASN A 186 -10.53 6.40 -18.78
N TYR A 187 -9.47 7.17 -18.88
CA TYR A 187 -9.52 8.60 -18.76
C TYR A 187 -9.97 9.22 -20.10
N VAL A 188 -11.01 10.04 -20.07
CA VAL A 188 -11.44 10.85 -21.24
C VAL A 188 -10.91 12.26 -21.03
N PRO A 189 -9.96 12.75 -21.89
CA PRO A 189 -9.45 14.11 -21.81
C PRO A 189 -10.60 15.13 -21.82
N GLY A 190 -10.56 16.07 -20.89
CA GLY A 190 -11.57 17.13 -20.78
C GLY A 190 -12.77 16.81 -19.88
N THR A 191 -12.90 15.60 -19.35
CA THR A 191 -13.84 15.34 -18.26
C THR A 191 -13.24 15.90 -16.96
N LYS A 192 -13.80 17.01 -16.50
CA LYS A 192 -13.53 17.45 -15.12
C LYS A 192 -14.16 16.42 -14.19
N ILE A 193 -13.37 15.58 -13.57
CA ILE A 193 -13.78 14.91 -12.36
C ILE A 193 -13.79 16.01 -11.28
N GLN A 194 -14.88 16.75 -11.22
CA GLN A 194 -15.18 17.60 -10.08
C GLN A 194 -15.66 16.65 -8.99
N SER A 195 -14.75 16.09 -8.26
CA SER A 195 -15.11 15.39 -7.05
C SER A 195 -14.68 16.23 -5.88
N ASP A 196 -15.63 16.73 -5.15
CA ASP A 196 -15.51 16.77 -3.71
C ASP A 196 -15.09 15.34 -3.30
N GLU A 197 -14.06 15.21 -2.46
CA GLU A 197 -13.57 13.89 -2.01
C GLU A 197 -14.70 12.99 -1.48
N ALA A 198 -15.75 13.59 -0.92
CA ALA A 198 -16.95 12.90 -0.44
C ALA A 198 -17.78 12.30 -1.58
N GLU A 199 -17.99 13.01 -2.69
CA GLU A 199 -18.77 12.48 -3.83
C GLU A 199 -18.07 11.31 -4.50
N LEU A 200 -16.75 11.39 -4.67
CA LEU A 200 -15.97 10.30 -5.24
C LEU A 200 -16.03 9.05 -4.37
N PHE A 201 -15.93 9.23 -3.06
CA PHE A 201 -16.02 8.12 -2.11
C PHE A 201 -17.41 7.46 -2.16
N ASP A 202 -18.47 8.25 -2.20
CA ASP A 202 -19.84 7.75 -2.32
C ASP A 202 -20.07 6.97 -3.61
N ASP A 203 -19.49 7.40 -4.72
CA ASP A 203 -19.58 6.69 -5.99
C ASP A 203 -18.82 5.36 -5.94
N ILE A 204 -17.63 5.33 -5.36
CA ILE A 204 -16.87 4.08 -5.16
C ILE A 204 -17.63 3.13 -4.21
N LEU A 205 -18.23 3.64 -3.15
CA LEU A 205 -19.05 2.85 -2.24
C LEU A 205 -20.25 2.23 -2.93
N ARG A 206 -20.95 2.99 -3.78
CA ARG A 206 -22.11 2.48 -4.55
C ARG A 206 -21.72 1.33 -5.48
N LEU A 207 -20.54 1.42 -6.11
CA LEU A 207 -20.04 0.38 -7.02
C LEU A 207 -19.65 -0.90 -6.28
N GLN A 208 -19.05 -0.77 -5.10
CA GLN A 208 -18.53 -1.91 -4.33
C GLN A 208 -19.54 -2.50 -3.35
N LYS A 209 -20.63 -1.79 -3.05
CA LYS A 209 -21.63 -2.18 -2.02
C LYS A 209 -21.00 -2.60 -0.69
N PRO A 210 -20.00 -1.91 -0.16
CA PRO A 210 -19.47 -2.26 1.14
C PRO A 210 -20.54 -2.02 2.21
N ASP A 211 -20.56 -2.87 3.23
CA ASP A 211 -21.38 -2.65 4.42
C ASP A 211 -20.66 -1.62 5.32
N CYS A 212 -20.62 -0.39 4.86
CA CYS A 212 -20.01 0.73 5.59
C CYS A 212 -21.11 1.57 6.25
N ARG A 213 -20.93 1.77 7.55
CA ARG A 213 -21.81 2.63 8.34
C ARG A 213 -21.03 3.73 9.03
N SER A 214 -21.65 4.90 9.15
CA SER A 214 -21.13 5.97 9.99
C SER A 214 -21.36 5.66 11.47
N LEU A 215 -20.79 6.48 12.35
CA LEU A 215 -21.06 6.35 13.79
C LEU A 215 -22.49 6.69 14.18
N LEU A 216 -23.27 7.29 13.29
CA LEU A 216 -24.68 7.64 13.50
C LEU A 216 -25.65 6.54 13.07
N GLU A 217 -25.22 5.61 12.24
CA GLU A 217 -25.99 4.44 11.79
C GLU A 217 -25.77 3.25 12.74
#